data_4ae6fe7ddba802651ef94d5f5efc0ff1
#
_entry.id   4ae6fe7ddba802651ef94d5f5efc0ff1
#
_cell.length_a   1.000
_cell.length_b   1.000
_cell.length_c   1.000
_cell.angle_alpha   90.00
_cell.angle_beta   90.00
_cell.angle_gamma   90.00
#
_symmetry.space_group_name_H-M   'P 1'
#
loop_
_entity.id
_entity.type
_entity.pdbx_description
1 polymer ?
#
loop_
_entity_poly.entity_id
_entity_poly.type
_entity_poly.pdbx_seq_one_letter_code
_entity_poly.pdbx_strand_id
1 'polypeptide(L)'
;MYFCNMIFLTGGTGLVGSYILLLLMQKKTPVLALKRPSSSLKVCEKIFNYYNQKDLFSKIIWCEGDINNIPSLEEHMQKCTTVIHAAGLVSFQKSDLDSLKKVNIEGTGNVMNVALSYNYKKCIYISSVSTLGREIENQLINEESFFQSNSSVSNYAYSKFYAEQEVWRASSEGLDVIILNPSIILGPGNWNKGSSKIFKTIYNGLRFYTNGKSGYVDVYDVANIAVDFLNNEIKNEKYILNGKNISFRDAFNKIADEFGVKRATIPVTPFLKEIAWRIDYFKSFFTNSLPLITKETANSSMKKIAYSSEKICKTLDYKFVDFDETISKYCKFFKQDLI
;
A
#
# COMPACT_ATOMS: atom_id res chain seq x y z
N MET A 1 21.87 -7.02 28.60
CA MET A 1 21.55 -7.64 27.29
C MET A 1 21.37 -6.52 26.28
N TYR A 2 22.28 -6.32 25.37
CA TYR A 2 22.20 -5.25 24.36
C TYR A 2 21.01 -5.57 23.46
N PHE A 3 19.93 -4.79 23.54
CA PHE A 3 18.86 -4.79 22.54
C PHE A 3 19.41 -4.24 21.24
N CYS A 4 19.93 -5.13 20.45
CA CYS A 4 20.50 -4.82 19.13
C CYS A 4 19.33 -4.38 18.25
N ASN A 5 19.26 -3.10 17.86
CA ASN A 5 18.49 -2.49 16.75
C ASN A 5 17.29 -3.33 16.22
N MET A 6 16.41 -3.80 17.13
CA MET A 6 15.23 -4.56 16.73
C MET A 6 14.21 -3.60 16.10
N ILE A 7 13.64 -4.02 14.98
CA ILE A 7 12.63 -3.27 14.25
C ILE A 7 11.26 -3.73 14.71
N PHE A 8 10.37 -2.78 15.00
CA PHE A 8 8.96 -3.05 15.19
C PHE A 8 8.23 -2.86 13.86
N LEU A 9 7.57 -3.89 13.36
CA LEU A 9 6.82 -3.82 12.11
C LEU A 9 5.33 -3.96 12.36
N THR A 10 4.54 -2.97 11.97
CA THR A 10 3.08 -3.09 11.90
C THR A 10 2.65 -3.42 10.47
N GLY A 11 1.50 -4.10 10.33
CA GLY A 11 0.97 -4.45 9.00
C GLY A 11 1.70 -5.61 8.31
N GLY A 12 2.52 -6.38 9.02
CA GLY A 12 3.29 -7.52 8.49
C GLY A 12 2.46 -8.62 7.82
N THR A 13 1.16 -8.68 8.10
CA THR A 13 0.22 -9.65 7.48
C THR A 13 -0.38 -9.17 6.15
N GLY A 14 -0.14 -7.91 5.78
CA GLY A 14 -0.59 -7.30 4.52
C GLY A 14 0.41 -7.48 3.39
N LEU A 15 0.05 -7.03 2.18
CA LEU A 15 0.90 -7.16 0.99
C LEU A 15 2.29 -6.53 1.19
N VAL A 16 2.36 -5.23 1.48
CA VAL A 16 3.64 -4.51 1.63
C VAL A 16 4.44 -5.02 2.82
N GLY A 17 3.78 -5.16 3.99
CA GLY A 17 4.45 -5.63 5.20
C GLY A 17 5.02 -7.04 5.08
N SER A 18 4.37 -7.92 4.32
CA SER A 18 4.90 -9.27 4.05
C SER A 18 6.17 -9.26 3.20
N TYR A 19 6.27 -8.34 2.22
CA TYR A 19 7.50 -8.15 1.45
C TYR A 19 8.61 -7.50 2.28
N ILE A 20 8.27 -6.55 3.15
CA ILE A 20 9.22 -5.97 4.11
C ILE A 20 9.76 -7.09 5.01
N LEU A 21 8.90 -7.95 5.56
CA LEU A 21 9.33 -9.12 6.36
C LEU A 21 10.26 -10.04 5.58
N LEU A 22 9.90 -10.38 4.34
CA LEU A 22 10.74 -11.21 3.50
C LEU A 22 12.16 -10.64 3.38
N LEU A 23 12.28 -9.35 3.06
CA LEU A 23 13.58 -8.69 2.88
C LEU A 23 14.37 -8.58 4.20
N LEU A 24 13.71 -8.24 5.32
CA LEU A 24 14.34 -8.18 6.64
C LEU A 24 14.86 -9.56 7.05
N MET A 25 14.08 -10.61 6.86
CA MET A 25 14.48 -11.97 7.19
C MET A 25 15.64 -12.47 6.31
N GLN A 26 15.66 -12.13 5.02
CA GLN A 26 16.78 -12.42 4.12
C GLN A 26 18.06 -11.69 4.55
N LYS A 27 17.95 -10.43 4.98
CA LYS A 27 19.06 -9.63 5.52
C LYS A 27 19.45 -10.02 6.97
N LYS A 28 18.75 -10.99 7.59
CA LYS A 28 18.92 -11.41 8.99
C LYS A 28 18.76 -10.24 9.98
N THR A 29 17.93 -9.28 9.64
CA THR A 29 17.66 -8.12 10.47
C THR A 29 16.62 -8.49 11.53
N PRO A 30 16.87 -8.26 12.84
CA PRO A 30 15.90 -8.57 13.89
C PRO A 30 14.61 -7.77 13.74
N VAL A 31 13.48 -8.46 13.68
CA VAL A 31 12.17 -7.83 13.53
C VAL A 31 11.14 -8.49 14.45
N LEU A 32 10.34 -7.66 15.12
CA LEU A 32 9.15 -8.03 15.89
C LEU A 32 7.93 -7.55 15.10
N ALA A 33 7.14 -8.47 14.60
CA ALA A 33 6.01 -8.18 13.72
C ALA A 33 4.69 -8.23 14.48
N LEU A 34 3.97 -7.09 14.50
CA LEU A 34 2.66 -7.01 15.14
C LEU A 34 1.59 -7.64 14.25
N LYS A 35 0.78 -8.53 14.83
CA LYS A 35 -0.44 -9.08 14.23
C LYS A 35 -1.60 -9.00 15.21
N ARG A 36 -2.82 -8.78 14.71
CA ARG A 36 -4.02 -8.91 15.51
C ARG A 36 -4.33 -10.40 15.72
N PRO A 37 -4.96 -10.80 16.82
CA PRO A 37 -5.40 -12.20 17.02
C PRO A 37 -6.20 -12.76 15.85
N SER A 38 -7.04 -11.91 15.22
CA SER A 38 -7.87 -12.28 14.06
C SER A 38 -7.14 -12.24 12.70
N SER A 39 -5.87 -11.84 12.65
CA SER A 39 -5.12 -11.71 11.41
C SER A 39 -4.73 -13.06 10.83
N SER A 40 -4.98 -13.25 9.53
CA SER A 40 -4.50 -14.42 8.80
C SER A 40 -3.08 -14.21 8.32
N LEU A 41 -2.20 -15.17 8.52
CA LEU A 41 -0.83 -15.18 8.02
C LEU A 41 -0.71 -15.72 6.58
N LYS A 42 -1.81 -16.19 5.98
CA LYS A 42 -1.80 -16.86 4.66
C LYS A 42 -1.15 -16.04 3.55
N VAL A 43 -1.35 -14.71 3.52
CA VAL A 43 -0.72 -13.85 2.51
C VAL A 43 0.79 -13.81 2.70
N CYS A 44 1.25 -13.63 3.94
CA CYS A 44 2.67 -13.60 4.27
C CYS A 44 3.35 -14.94 3.95
N GLU A 45 2.79 -16.04 4.42
CA GLU A 45 3.30 -17.39 4.16
C GLU A 45 3.40 -17.66 2.64
N LYS A 46 2.36 -17.31 1.90
CA LYS A 46 2.34 -17.46 0.44
C LYS A 46 3.46 -16.67 -0.25
N ILE A 47 3.70 -15.43 0.16
CA ILE A 47 4.77 -14.62 -0.38
C ILE A 47 6.14 -15.28 -0.12
N PHE A 48 6.39 -15.75 1.09
CA PHE A 48 7.62 -16.47 1.40
C PHE A 48 7.79 -17.75 0.55
N ASN A 49 6.69 -18.47 0.30
CA ASN A 49 6.69 -19.67 -0.56
C ASN A 49 7.05 -19.33 -2.02
N TYR A 50 6.54 -18.22 -2.59
CA TYR A 50 6.90 -17.78 -3.95
C TYR A 50 8.41 -17.55 -4.15
N TYR A 51 9.09 -17.17 -3.07
CA TYR A 51 10.54 -16.94 -3.08
C TYR A 51 11.35 -18.11 -2.51
N ASN A 52 10.73 -19.28 -2.30
CA ASN A 52 11.36 -20.47 -1.70
C ASN A 52 12.02 -20.19 -0.35
N GLN A 53 11.38 -19.34 0.48
CA GLN A 53 11.89 -18.89 1.79
C GLN A 53 11.00 -19.35 2.96
N LYS A 54 10.38 -20.53 2.84
CA LYS A 54 9.49 -21.09 3.88
C LYS A 54 10.19 -21.20 5.24
N ASP A 55 11.46 -21.54 5.26
CA ASP A 55 12.25 -21.66 6.50
C ASP A 55 12.45 -20.31 7.19
N LEU A 56 12.50 -19.21 6.43
CA LEU A 56 12.58 -17.87 7.00
C LEU A 56 11.23 -17.43 7.56
N PHE A 57 10.11 -17.82 6.95
CA PHE A 57 8.78 -17.52 7.47
C PHE A 57 8.58 -18.09 8.89
N SER A 58 9.03 -19.32 9.13
CA SER A 58 8.91 -19.97 10.46
C SER A 58 9.72 -19.27 11.56
N LYS A 59 10.70 -18.45 11.19
CA LYS A 59 11.60 -17.72 12.13
C LYS A 59 11.12 -16.30 12.44
N ILE A 60 10.00 -15.84 11.83
CA ILE A 60 9.45 -14.52 12.15
C ILE A 60 8.93 -14.51 13.58
N ILE A 61 9.36 -13.51 14.35
CA ILE A 61 8.87 -13.30 15.70
C ILE A 61 7.59 -12.46 15.62
N TRP A 62 6.45 -13.08 15.88
CA TRP A 62 5.16 -12.42 15.91
C TRP A 62 4.78 -12.03 17.34
N CYS A 63 4.24 -10.82 17.52
CA CYS A 63 3.56 -10.42 18.74
C CYS A 63 2.09 -10.10 18.46
N GLU A 64 1.22 -10.36 19.42
CA GLU A 64 -0.22 -10.11 19.30
C GLU A 64 -0.59 -8.78 19.91
N GLY A 65 -1.32 -7.95 19.16
CA GLY A 65 -1.79 -6.65 19.60
C GLY A 65 -2.52 -5.90 18.49
N ASP A 66 -2.97 -4.71 18.82
CA ASP A 66 -3.67 -3.80 17.86
C ASP A 66 -3.09 -2.40 17.99
N ILE A 67 -2.90 -1.70 16.88
CA ILE A 67 -2.44 -0.30 16.87
C ILE A 67 -3.40 0.67 17.57
N ASN A 68 -4.65 0.25 17.79
CA ASN A 68 -5.62 0.99 18.59
C ASN A 68 -5.61 0.62 20.08
N ASN A 69 -4.71 -0.27 20.50
CA ASN A 69 -4.56 -0.68 21.90
C ASN A 69 -3.16 -0.26 22.38
N ILE A 70 -3.08 0.91 23.03
CA ILE A 70 -1.83 1.50 23.50
C ILE A 70 -1.07 0.56 24.44
N PRO A 71 -1.69 -0.07 25.48
CA PRO A 71 -0.98 -1.03 26.32
C PRO A 71 -0.31 -2.17 25.55
N SER A 72 -0.96 -2.70 24.49
CA SER A 72 -0.34 -3.75 23.67
C SER A 72 0.83 -3.23 22.83
N LEU A 73 0.79 -1.97 22.40
CA LEU A 73 1.93 -1.34 21.71
C LEU A 73 3.10 -1.14 22.67
N GLU A 74 2.86 -0.60 23.86
CA GLU A 74 3.89 -0.36 24.88
C GLU A 74 4.59 -1.65 25.30
N GLU A 75 3.82 -2.75 25.53
CA GLU A 75 4.38 -4.06 25.88
C GLU A 75 5.43 -4.55 24.86
N HIS A 76 5.18 -4.31 23.58
CA HIS A 76 6.03 -4.86 22.53
C HIS A 76 7.08 -3.86 22.02
N MET A 77 6.72 -2.58 21.91
CA MET A 77 7.59 -1.56 21.38
C MET A 77 8.77 -1.24 22.31
N GLN A 78 8.65 -1.37 23.63
CA GLN A 78 9.77 -1.16 24.57
C GLN A 78 11.04 -1.98 24.24
N LYS A 79 10.93 -3.03 23.40
CA LYS A 79 12.04 -3.91 23.00
C LYS A 79 12.69 -3.48 21.68
N CYS A 80 12.18 -2.44 21.03
CA CYS A 80 12.57 -2.03 19.69
C CYS A 80 13.08 -0.59 19.68
N THR A 81 13.75 -0.19 18.62
CA THR A 81 14.34 1.15 18.48
C THR A 81 13.97 1.88 17.18
N THR A 82 13.34 1.15 16.27
CA THR A 82 12.92 1.65 14.95
C THR A 82 11.58 1.04 14.62
N VAL A 83 10.69 1.80 13.99
CA VAL A 83 9.40 1.29 13.53
C VAL A 83 9.26 1.41 12.01
N ILE A 84 8.77 0.35 11.38
CA ILE A 84 8.19 0.41 10.03
C ILE A 84 6.68 0.29 10.18
N HIS A 85 5.97 1.38 9.91
CA HIS A 85 4.53 1.43 10.05
C HIS A 85 3.85 1.23 8.70
N ALA A 86 3.49 -0.03 8.40
CA ALA A 86 2.79 -0.42 7.17
C ALA A 86 1.34 -0.86 7.43
N ALA A 87 0.86 -0.78 8.68
CA ALA A 87 -0.54 -1.02 8.99
C ALA A 87 -1.41 0.11 8.44
N GLY A 88 -2.54 -0.26 7.85
CA GLY A 88 -3.53 0.68 7.34
C GLY A 88 -4.70 -0.05 6.70
N LEU A 89 -5.87 0.58 6.75
CA LEU A 89 -7.07 0.12 6.08
C LEU A 89 -7.19 0.81 4.73
N VAL A 90 -7.43 0.03 3.68
CA VAL A 90 -7.76 0.54 2.34
C VAL A 90 -9.22 0.23 2.07
N SER A 91 -10.05 1.26 2.01
CA SER A 91 -11.45 1.15 1.62
C SER A 91 -11.92 2.40 0.88
N PHE A 92 -12.76 2.20 -0.13
CA PHE A 92 -13.44 3.24 -0.88
C PHE A 92 -14.96 3.21 -0.64
N GLN A 93 -15.40 2.54 0.41
CA GLN A 93 -16.78 2.49 0.86
C GLN A 93 -17.07 3.70 1.76
N LYS A 94 -18.20 4.36 1.54
CA LYS A 94 -18.61 5.50 2.40
C LYS A 94 -18.88 5.08 3.84
N SER A 95 -19.40 3.87 4.04
CA SER A 95 -19.66 3.27 5.35
C SER A 95 -18.43 3.09 6.21
N ASP A 96 -17.24 3.03 5.61
CA ASP A 96 -16.02 2.67 6.32
C ASP A 96 -15.23 3.88 6.85
N LEU A 97 -15.82 5.10 6.79
CA LEU A 97 -15.15 6.34 7.21
C LEU A 97 -14.64 6.25 8.66
N ASP A 98 -15.47 5.79 9.58
CA ASP A 98 -15.08 5.71 11.00
C ASP A 98 -13.99 4.65 11.22
N SER A 99 -14.07 3.52 10.52
CA SER A 99 -13.02 2.51 10.53
C SER A 99 -11.70 3.04 9.94
N LEU A 100 -11.77 3.83 8.86
CA LEU A 100 -10.61 4.49 8.26
C LEU A 100 -9.98 5.50 9.21
N LYS A 101 -10.76 6.33 9.91
CA LYS A 101 -10.27 7.27 10.91
C LYS A 101 -9.60 6.52 12.06
N LYS A 102 -10.29 5.54 12.63
CA LYS A 102 -9.80 4.76 13.76
C LYS A 102 -8.48 4.04 13.45
N VAL A 103 -8.42 3.35 12.29
CA VAL A 103 -7.22 2.56 11.95
C VAL A 103 -6.10 3.44 11.40
N ASN A 104 -6.40 4.33 10.45
CA ASN A 104 -5.34 5.06 9.76
C ASN A 104 -4.88 6.28 10.55
N ILE A 105 -5.77 7.07 11.16
CA ILE A 105 -5.41 8.30 11.87
C ILE A 105 -5.03 7.98 13.32
N GLU A 106 -6.00 7.49 14.10
CA GLU A 106 -5.81 7.24 15.54
C GLU A 106 -4.75 6.15 15.76
N GLY A 107 -4.81 5.05 15.00
CA GLY A 107 -3.82 3.96 15.09
C GLY A 107 -2.41 4.43 14.74
N THR A 108 -2.24 5.30 13.73
CA THR A 108 -0.93 5.91 13.41
C THR A 108 -0.48 6.82 14.55
N GLY A 109 -1.37 7.70 15.06
CA GLY A 109 -1.07 8.56 16.20
C GLY A 109 -0.61 7.77 17.43
N ASN A 110 -1.26 6.66 17.75
CA ASN A 110 -0.87 5.77 18.85
C ASN A 110 0.54 5.20 18.65
N VAL A 111 0.85 4.68 17.45
CA VAL A 111 2.18 4.16 17.14
C VAL A 111 3.25 5.25 17.27
N MET A 112 2.97 6.47 16.78
CA MET A 112 3.88 7.60 16.91
C MET A 112 4.10 8.01 18.36
N ASN A 113 3.03 8.10 19.17
CA ASN A 113 3.12 8.46 20.58
C ASN A 113 3.96 7.45 21.37
N VAL A 114 3.74 6.15 21.15
CA VAL A 114 4.53 5.11 21.81
C VAL A 114 5.98 5.10 21.32
N ALA A 115 6.23 5.36 20.03
CA ALA A 115 7.59 5.47 19.51
C ALA A 115 8.34 6.65 20.15
N LEU A 116 7.69 7.80 20.35
CA LEU A 116 8.26 8.96 21.06
C LEU A 116 8.55 8.64 22.52
N SER A 117 7.62 8.01 23.25
CA SER A 117 7.76 7.68 24.67
C SER A 117 8.92 6.74 24.94
N TYR A 118 9.29 5.87 24.00
CA TYR A 118 10.45 4.97 24.09
C TYR A 118 11.69 5.48 23.33
N ASN A 119 11.73 6.75 22.95
CA ASN A 119 12.86 7.38 22.25
C ASN A 119 13.32 6.60 21.02
N TYR A 120 12.39 6.21 20.16
CA TYR A 120 12.70 5.56 18.90
C TYR A 120 13.58 6.47 18.04
N LYS A 121 14.54 5.86 17.34
CA LYS A 121 15.47 6.58 16.48
C LYS A 121 14.84 6.96 15.14
N LYS A 122 14.02 6.09 14.57
CA LYS A 122 13.47 6.28 13.22
C LYS A 122 12.11 5.61 13.05
N CYS A 123 11.26 6.27 12.28
CA CYS A 123 10.02 5.72 11.74
C CYS A 123 10.04 5.74 10.21
N ILE A 124 9.70 4.62 9.58
CA ILE A 124 9.41 4.55 8.15
C ILE A 124 7.92 4.29 8.01
N TYR A 125 7.20 5.23 7.42
CA TYR A 125 5.75 5.19 7.27
C TYR A 125 5.34 4.92 5.83
N ILE A 126 4.50 3.90 5.61
CA ILE A 126 3.92 3.61 4.30
C ILE A 126 2.62 4.41 4.15
N SER A 127 2.73 5.53 3.45
CA SER A 127 1.61 6.40 3.10
C SER A 127 0.99 6.02 1.74
N SER A 128 0.63 6.98 0.91
CA SER A 128 0.06 6.79 -0.43
C SER A 128 0.16 8.08 -1.25
N VAL A 129 0.29 7.99 -2.57
CA VAL A 129 0.14 9.16 -3.45
C VAL A 129 -1.24 9.83 -3.35
N SER A 130 -2.21 9.18 -2.72
CA SER A 130 -3.53 9.79 -2.49
C SER A 130 -3.51 10.98 -1.53
N THR A 131 -2.42 11.17 -0.76
CA THR A 131 -2.20 12.32 0.14
C THR A 131 -1.65 13.55 -0.59
N LEU A 132 -1.33 13.42 -1.87
CA LEU A 132 -0.77 14.51 -2.67
C LEU A 132 -1.85 15.22 -3.49
N GLY A 133 -1.65 16.49 -3.77
CA GLY A 133 -2.59 17.31 -4.53
C GLY A 133 -2.81 16.82 -5.95
N ARG A 134 -3.94 17.21 -6.54
CA ARG A 134 -4.37 16.80 -7.90
C ARG A 134 -4.79 17.99 -8.74
N GLU A 135 -4.15 19.12 -8.56
CA GLU A 135 -4.72 20.41 -8.94
C GLU A 135 -4.74 20.75 -10.42
N ILE A 136 -3.84 20.21 -11.24
CA ILE A 136 -3.69 20.69 -12.62
C ILE A 136 -3.71 19.49 -13.57
N GLU A 137 -4.63 19.51 -14.53
CA GLU A 137 -4.66 18.55 -15.64
C GLU A 137 -3.31 18.58 -16.40
N ASN A 138 -2.73 17.40 -16.61
CA ASN A 138 -1.42 17.19 -17.26
C ASN A 138 -0.18 17.62 -16.49
N GLN A 139 -0.27 18.02 -15.22
CA GLN A 139 0.91 18.28 -14.40
C GLN A 139 1.44 16.99 -13.76
N LEU A 140 2.75 16.86 -13.70
CA LEU A 140 3.43 15.78 -13.00
C LEU A 140 3.40 16.08 -11.50
N ILE A 141 2.72 15.23 -10.71
CA ILE A 141 2.63 15.36 -9.25
C ILE A 141 3.97 14.96 -8.65
N ASN A 142 4.52 15.79 -7.80
CA ASN A 142 5.72 15.57 -7.01
C ASN A 142 5.44 15.74 -5.50
N GLU A 143 6.47 15.62 -4.68
CA GLU A 143 6.37 15.71 -3.21
C GLU A 143 5.97 17.09 -2.70
N GLU A 144 6.11 18.14 -3.50
CA GLU A 144 5.72 19.51 -3.16
C GLU A 144 4.23 19.80 -3.43
N SER A 145 3.53 18.86 -4.09
CA SER A 145 2.13 19.03 -4.43
C SER A 145 1.24 19.02 -3.17
N PHE A 146 0.47 20.08 -2.96
CA PHE A 146 -0.36 20.26 -1.77
C PHE A 146 -1.66 19.45 -1.85
N PHE A 147 -2.03 18.84 -0.72
CA PHE A 147 -3.33 18.20 -0.57
C PHE A 147 -4.43 19.26 -0.50
N GLN A 148 -5.46 19.11 -1.33
CA GLN A 148 -6.66 19.94 -1.26
C GLN A 148 -7.82 19.13 -0.73
N SER A 149 -8.34 19.52 0.42
CA SER A 149 -9.56 18.96 0.98
C SER A 149 -10.77 19.57 0.28
N ASN A 150 -11.36 18.83 -0.64
CA ASN A 150 -12.61 19.20 -1.30
C ASN A 150 -13.57 18.00 -1.39
N SER A 151 -14.78 18.21 -1.83
CA SER A 151 -15.83 17.18 -1.91
C SER A 151 -15.51 16.01 -2.86
N SER A 152 -14.43 16.10 -3.65
CA SER A 152 -13.97 15.05 -4.56
C SER A 152 -12.90 14.13 -3.96
N VAL A 153 -12.46 14.40 -2.72
CA VAL A 153 -11.46 13.60 -2.00
C VAL A 153 -12.13 12.35 -1.44
N SER A 154 -11.51 11.19 -1.66
CA SER A 154 -12.00 9.95 -1.07
C SER A 154 -11.78 9.90 0.44
N ASN A 155 -12.64 9.16 1.16
CA ASN A 155 -12.45 8.92 2.59
C ASN A 155 -11.09 8.27 2.88
N TYR A 156 -10.61 7.41 1.99
CA TYR A 156 -9.27 6.83 2.09
C TYR A 156 -8.17 7.89 1.98
N ALA A 157 -8.22 8.76 0.97
CA ALA A 157 -7.24 9.84 0.80
C ALA A 157 -7.23 10.78 2.01
N TYR A 158 -8.42 11.16 2.51
CA TYR A 158 -8.58 11.92 3.74
C TYR A 158 -7.88 11.22 4.93
N SER A 159 -8.18 9.96 5.16
CA SER A 159 -7.61 9.22 6.30
C SER A 159 -6.09 9.08 6.21
N LYS A 160 -5.54 8.86 5.02
CA LYS A 160 -4.08 8.77 4.82
C LYS A 160 -3.40 10.12 4.97
N PHE A 161 -4.03 11.21 4.52
CA PHE A 161 -3.49 12.55 4.70
C PHE A 161 -3.38 12.90 6.19
N TYR A 162 -4.44 12.72 6.97
CA TYR A 162 -4.40 13.04 8.41
C TYR A 162 -3.50 12.06 9.19
N ALA A 163 -3.38 10.81 8.78
CA ALA A 163 -2.38 9.91 9.34
C ALA A 163 -0.94 10.39 9.06
N GLU A 164 -0.68 10.93 7.87
CA GLU A 164 0.62 11.52 7.52
C GLU A 164 0.91 12.77 8.38
N GLN A 165 -0.13 13.56 8.76
CA GLN A 165 0.04 14.67 9.70
C GLN A 165 0.47 14.21 11.11
N GLU A 166 -0.02 13.05 11.59
CA GLU A 166 0.45 12.46 12.85
C GLU A 166 1.94 12.06 12.79
N VAL A 167 2.40 11.58 11.64
CA VAL A 167 3.82 11.27 11.44
C VAL A 167 4.68 12.55 11.41
N TRP A 168 4.21 13.62 10.73
CA TRP A 168 4.88 14.91 10.72
C TRP A 168 4.89 15.56 12.11
N ARG A 169 3.80 15.43 12.88
CA ARG A 169 3.76 15.87 14.27
C ARG A 169 4.86 15.18 15.09
N ALA A 170 4.96 13.85 14.99
CA ALA A 170 5.99 13.09 15.70
C ALA A 170 7.42 13.50 15.26
N SER A 171 7.59 13.85 13.98
CA SER A 171 8.84 14.42 13.48
C SER A 171 9.20 15.73 14.17
N SER A 172 8.23 16.62 14.33
CA SER A 172 8.42 17.90 15.03
C SER A 172 8.72 17.72 16.52
N GLU A 173 8.33 16.59 17.11
CA GLU A 173 8.61 16.20 18.50
C GLU A 173 9.93 15.41 18.66
N GLY A 174 10.70 15.21 17.56
CA GLY A 174 12.05 14.66 17.60
C GLY A 174 12.24 13.25 17.08
N LEU A 175 11.21 12.59 16.52
CA LEU A 175 11.33 11.30 15.86
C LEU A 175 11.81 11.50 14.41
N ASP A 176 12.91 10.90 14.01
CA ASP A 176 13.34 10.90 12.61
C ASP A 176 12.34 10.09 11.75
N VAL A 177 11.74 10.71 10.74
CA VAL A 177 10.72 10.06 9.92
C VAL A 177 11.08 10.03 8.44
N ILE A 178 10.70 8.94 7.76
CA ILE A 178 10.65 8.81 6.31
C ILE A 178 9.25 8.40 5.91
N ILE A 179 8.63 9.18 5.03
CA ILE A 179 7.29 8.92 4.52
C ILE A 179 7.38 8.45 3.07
N LEU A 180 6.85 7.27 2.79
CA LEU A 180 6.82 6.67 1.47
C LEU A 180 5.40 6.74 0.91
N ASN A 181 5.23 7.40 -0.23
CA ASN A 181 3.95 7.59 -0.92
C ASN A 181 3.90 6.72 -2.19
N PRO A 182 3.61 5.42 -2.08
CA PRO A 182 3.50 4.55 -3.25
C PRO A 182 2.26 4.88 -4.10
N SER A 183 2.40 4.76 -5.41
CA SER A 183 1.32 4.72 -6.38
C SER A 183 0.55 3.39 -6.29
N ILE A 184 -0.18 2.95 -7.31
CA ILE A 184 -0.90 1.67 -7.26
C ILE A 184 0.13 0.54 -7.14
N ILE A 185 0.16 -0.10 -5.97
CA ILE A 185 1.10 -1.19 -5.69
C ILE A 185 0.62 -2.46 -6.35
N LEU A 186 1.43 -3.04 -7.22
CA LEU A 186 1.18 -4.35 -7.82
C LEU A 186 1.93 -5.43 -7.04
N GLY A 187 1.25 -6.54 -6.79
CA GLY A 187 1.84 -7.66 -6.07
C GLY A 187 0.87 -8.82 -5.81
N PRO A 188 1.39 -10.01 -5.47
CA PRO A 188 0.62 -11.23 -5.27
C PRO A 188 0.06 -11.32 -3.84
N GLY A 189 -0.78 -10.39 -3.47
CA GLY A 189 -1.45 -10.39 -2.17
C GLY A 189 -2.66 -11.34 -2.11
N ASN A 190 -3.74 -10.87 -1.51
CA ASN A 190 -5.03 -11.55 -1.60
C ASN A 190 -5.69 -11.19 -2.94
N TRP A 191 -5.79 -12.16 -3.85
CA TRP A 191 -6.39 -11.95 -5.19
C TRP A 191 -7.87 -11.54 -5.19
N ASN A 192 -8.52 -11.53 -4.02
CA ASN A 192 -9.90 -11.06 -3.86
C ASN A 192 -10.00 -9.63 -3.29
N LYS A 193 -8.87 -9.00 -2.90
CA LYS A 193 -8.85 -7.71 -2.20
C LYS A 193 -7.77 -6.78 -2.75
N GLY A 194 -7.99 -5.47 -2.58
CA GLY A 194 -7.02 -4.44 -2.93
C GLY A 194 -6.58 -4.45 -4.39
N SER A 195 -5.38 -3.98 -4.68
CA SER A 195 -4.81 -3.93 -6.03
C SER A 195 -4.53 -5.31 -6.62
N SER A 196 -4.24 -6.33 -5.81
CA SER A 196 -4.05 -7.71 -6.29
C SER A 196 -5.29 -8.26 -7.00
N LYS A 197 -6.50 -7.78 -6.66
CA LYS A 197 -7.77 -8.16 -7.32
C LYS A 197 -7.80 -7.80 -8.81
N ILE A 198 -7.00 -6.84 -9.25
CA ILE A 198 -6.90 -6.44 -10.67
C ILE A 198 -6.56 -7.66 -11.53
N PHE A 199 -5.56 -8.46 -11.13
CA PHE A 199 -5.15 -9.66 -11.84
C PHE A 199 -6.29 -10.66 -12.00
N LYS A 200 -6.98 -10.98 -10.90
CA LYS A 200 -8.14 -11.89 -10.93
C LYS A 200 -9.28 -11.36 -11.78
N THR A 201 -9.57 -10.08 -11.72
CA THR A 201 -10.65 -9.45 -12.48
C THR A 201 -10.38 -9.55 -13.99
N ILE A 202 -9.14 -9.31 -14.42
CA ILE A 202 -8.75 -9.40 -15.83
C ILE A 202 -8.74 -10.85 -16.29
N TYR A 203 -8.17 -11.77 -15.50
CA TYR A 203 -8.17 -13.19 -15.79
C TYR A 203 -9.58 -13.75 -16.02
N ASN A 204 -10.57 -13.29 -15.25
CA ASN A 204 -11.98 -13.67 -15.36
C ASN A 204 -12.72 -12.96 -16.51
N GLY A 205 -12.04 -12.22 -17.37
CA GLY A 205 -12.63 -11.62 -18.57
C GLY A 205 -13.22 -10.22 -18.34
N LEU A 206 -12.40 -9.28 -17.90
CA LEU A 206 -12.78 -7.88 -17.83
C LEU A 206 -13.13 -7.34 -19.22
N ARG A 207 -14.36 -6.80 -19.40
CA ARG A 207 -14.84 -6.28 -20.68
C ARG A 207 -14.70 -4.78 -20.85
N PHE A 208 -14.68 -4.04 -19.73
CA PHE A 208 -14.74 -2.58 -19.69
C PHE A 208 -13.39 -1.98 -19.32
N TYR A 209 -13.05 -0.84 -19.92
CA TYR A 209 -11.88 -0.06 -19.54
C TYR A 209 -12.20 1.43 -19.43
N THR A 210 -11.39 2.15 -18.67
CA THR A 210 -11.43 3.62 -18.55
C THR A 210 -10.24 4.26 -19.25
N ASN A 211 -10.40 5.49 -19.73
CA ASN A 211 -9.36 6.24 -20.40
C ASN A 211 -8.45 7.05 -19.46
N GLY A 212 -8.60 6.85 -18.16
CA GLY A 212 -7.73 7.49 -17.17
C GLY A 212 -6.32 6.91 -17.16
N LYS A 213 -5.44 7.58 -16.44
CA LYS A 213 -4.03 7.23 -16.26
C LYS A 213 -3.68 7.29 -14.79
N SER A 214 -2.81 6.42 -14.33
CA SER A 214 -2.28 6.44 -12.97
C SER A 214 -0.84 5.94 -12.93
N GLY A 215 -0.22 6.05 -11.76
CA GLY A 215 1.06 5.43 -11.48
C GLY A 215 0.91 4.01 -10.96
N TYR A 216 1.91 3.18 -11.23
CA TYR A 216 2.03 1.82 -10.73
C TYR A 216 3.45 1.57 -10.22
N VAL A 217 3.57 0.78 -9.17
CA VAL A 217 4.85 0.40 -8.57
C VAL A 217 4.83 -1.07 -8.15
N ASP A 218 5.96 -1.75 -8.31
CA ASP A 218 6.13 -3.11 -7.80
C ASP A 218 6.17 -3.08 -6.27
N VAL A 219 5.51 -4.04 -5.62
CA VAL A 219 5.53 -4.16 -4.16
C VAL A 219 6.94 -4.44 -3.63
N TYR A 220 7.76 -5.10 -4.42
CA TYR A 220 9.16 -5.35 -4.07
C TYR A 220 9.95 -4.05 -3.95
N ASP A 221 9.77 -3.11 -4.90
CA ASP A 221 10.40 -1.78 -4.85
C ASP A 221 9.99 -1.02 -3.59
N VAL A 222 8.69 -1.03 -3.26
CA VAL A 222 8.19 -0.36 -2.05
C VAL A 222 8.84 -0.94 -0.79
N ALA A 223 8.93 -2.25 -0.70
CA ALA A 223 9.52 -2.93 0.45
C ALA A 223 11.05 -2.72 0.51
N ASN A 224 11.74 -2.79 -0.64
CA ASN A 224 13.19 -2.63 -0.69
C ASN A 224 13.59 -1.21 -0.29
N ILE A 225 12.92 -0.19 -0.82
CA ILE A 225 13.16 1.22 -0.45
C ILE A 225 12.89 1.44 1.04
N ALA A 226 11.82 0.86 1.60
CA ALA A 226 11.55 0.95 3.03
C ALA A 226 12.66 0.34 3.89
N VAL A 227 13.23 -0.79 3.46
CA VAL A 227 14.33 -1.46 4.17
C VAL A 227 15.66 -0.71 3.97
N ASP A 228 15.91 -0.11 2.81
CA ASP A 228 17.14 0.65 2.54
C ASP A 228 17.22 1.92 3.40
N PHE A 229 16.09 2.58 3.69
CA PHE A 229 16.07 3.73 4.59
C PHE A 229 16.36 3.40 6.06
N LEU A 230 16.35 2.15 6.48
CA LEU A 230 16.68 1.77 7.87
C LEU A 230 18.11 2.18 8.27
N ASN A 231 19.06 2.05 7.35
CA ASN A 231 20.48 2.32 7.57
C ASN A 231 20.95 3.64 6.92
N ASN A 232 20.01 4.43 6.41
CA ASN A 232 20.32 5.70 5.77
C ASN A 232 20.20 6.84 6.80
N GLU A 233 21.07 7.84 6.74
CA GLU A 233 21.06 8.99 7.65
C GLU A 233 19.99 10.06 7.29
N ILE A 234 19.36 9.93 6.13
CA ILE A 234 18.29 10.84 5.70
C ILE A 234 17.10 10.71 6.65
N LYS A 235 16.52 11.86 6.95
CA LYS A 235 15.39 11.99 7.88
C LYS A 235 14.46 13.13 7.48
N ASN A 236 13.24 13.05 7.99
CA ASN A 236 12.23 14.10 7.86
C ASN A 236 11.93 14.45 6.41
N GLU A 237 11.78 13.38 5.60
CA GLU A 237 11.57 13.48 4.15
C GLU A 237 10.41 12.58 3.70
N LYS A 238 9.75 13.00 2.62
CA LYS A 238 8.77 12.17 1.93
C LYS A 238 9.19 11.88 0.48
N TYR A 239 8.78 10.72 -0.01
CA TYR A 239 9.15 10.23 -1.34
C TYR A 239 7.99 9.56 -2.05
N ILE A 240 7.74 9.95 -3.30
CA ILE A 240 6.82 9.26 -4.19
C ILE A 240 7.50 8.01 -4.75
N LEU A 241 6.83 6.87 -4.60
CA LEU A 241 7.28 5.61 -5.18
C LEU A 241 6.38 5.25 -6.37
N ASN A 242 6.90 5.49 -7.58
CA ASN A 242 6.17 5.26 -8.82
C ASN A 242 7.11 4.72 -9.90
N GLY A 243 6.91 3.46 -10.31
CA GLY A 243 7.71 2.83 -11.35
C GLY A 243 7.26 3.20 -12.77
N LYS A 244 5.94 3.31 -13.00
CA LYS A 244 5.41 3.58 -14.34
C LYS A 244 4.11 4.39 -14.30
N ASN A 245 4.04 5.45 -15.09
CA ASN A 245 2.80 6.16 -15.39
C ASN A 245 2.20 5.58 -16.68
N ILE A 246 1.04 4.92 -16.60
CA ILE A 246 0.42 4.25 -17.74
C ILE A 246 -1.12 4.36 -17.67
N SER A 247 -1.82 4.30 -18.80
CA SER A 247 -3.28 4.28 -18.82
C SER A 247 -3.83 2.99 -18.21
N PHE A 248 -5.03 3.05 -17.60
CA PHE A 248 -5.69 1.82 -17.12
C PHE A 248 -5.90 0.83 -18.25
N ARG A 249 -6.27 1.31 -19.44
CA ARG A 249 -6.44 0.46 -20.64
C ARG A 249 -5.16 -0.31 -20.98
N ASP A 250 -4.02 0.39 -21.07
CA ASP A 250 -2.77 -0.25 -21.48
C ASP A 250 -2.25 -1.20 -20.40
N ALA A 251 -2.35 -0.81 -19.11
CA ALA A 251 -2.00 -1.67 -17.99
C ALA A 251 -2.83 -2.97 -18.00
N PHE A 252 -4.16 -2.87 -18.18
CA PHE A 252 -5.05 -4.01 -18.22
C PHE A 252 -4.83 -4.89 -19.45
N ASN A 253 -4.53 -4.28 -20.60
CA ASN A 253 -4.19 -5.03 -21.82
C ASN A 253 -2.90 -5.84 -21.63
N LYS A 254 -1.85 -5.28 -21.04
CA LYS A 254 -0.61 -6.01 -20.74
C LYS A 254 -0.87 -7.22 -19.82
N ILE A 255 -1.68 -7.06 -18.78
CA ILE A 255 -2.06 -8.19 -17.89
C ILE A 255 -2.90 -9.23 -18.67
N ALA A 256 -3.82 -8.80 -19.53
CA ALA A 256 -4.65 -9.71 -20.33
C ALA A 256 -3.80 -10.53 -21.31
N ASP A 257 -2.84 -9.86 -21.98
CA ASP A 257 -1.91 -10.51 -22.92
C ASP A 257 -1.04 -11.56 -22.21
N GLU A 258 -0.50 -11.26 -21.04
CA GLU A 258 0.32 -12.19 -20.25
C GLU A 258 -0.49 -13.41 -19.75
N PHE A 259 -1.77 -13.22 -19.47
CA PHE A 259 -2.68 -14.32 -19.17
C PHE A 259 -3.14 -15.09 -20.40
N GLY A 260 -3.04 -14.54 -21.60
CA GLY A 260 -3.61 -15.08 -22.83
C GLY A 260 -5.15 -14.97 -22.88
N VAL A 261 -5.73 -13.96 -22.21
CA VAL A 261 -7.17 -13.71 -22.19
C VAL A 261 -7.55 -12.50 -23.05
N LYS A 262 -8.85 -12.41 -23.40
CA LYS A 262 -9.35 -11.28 -24.22
C LYS A 262 -9.16 -9.95 -23.51
N ARG A 263 -8.66 -8.96 -24.25
CA ARG A 263 -8.54 -7.57 -23.79
C ARG A 263 -9.90 -6.92 -23.55
N ALA A 264 -9.97 -5.94 -22.65
CA ALA A 264 -11.15 -5.10 -22.48
C ALA A 264 -11.36 -4.23 -23.73
N THR A 265 -12.55 -4.28 -24.32
CA THR A 265 -12.86 -3.59 -25.59
C THR A 265 -13.88 -2.48 -25.46
N ILE A 266 -14.64 -2.43 -24.36
CA ILE A 266 -15.75 -1.49 -24.18
C ILE A 266 -15.27 -0.29 -23.34
N PRO A 267 -15.21 0.93 -23.91
CA PRO A 267 -14.84 2.11 -23.16
C PRO A 267 -15.95 2.51 -22.21
N VAL A 268 -15.60 2.81 -20.96
CA VAL A 268 -16.55 3.37 -19.99
C VAL A 268 -16.71 4.86 -20.26
N THR A 269 -17.89 5.24 -20.78
CA THR A 269 -18.28 6.64 -20.94
C THR A 269 -18.74 7.23 -19.58
N PRO A 270 -18.81 8.58 -19.43
CA PRO A 270 -19.38 9.20 -18.22
C PRO A 270 -20.78 8.71 -17.88
N PHE A 271 -21.61 8.43 -18.88
CA PHE A 271 -22.96 7.88 -18.70
C PHE A 271 -22.92 6.42 -18.20
N LEU A 272 -22.12 5.56 -18.84
CA LEU A 272 -21.94 4.18 -18.40
C LEU A 272 -21.34 4.10 -17.00
N LYS A 273 -20.43 4.98 -16.65
CA LYS A 273 -19.88 5.10 -15.29
C LYS A 273 -20.97 5.31 -14.26
N GLU A 274 -21.91 6.25 -14.52
CA GLU A 274 -23.00 6.56 -13.59
C GLU A 274 -23.98 5.38 -13.42
N ILE A 275 -24.17 4.56 -14.44
CA ILE A 275 -25.00 3.36 -14.37
C ILE A 275 -24.24 2.21 -13.68
N ALA A 276 -22.97 1.98 -14.03
CA ALA A 276 -22.20 0.82 -13.57
C ALA A 276 -22.08 0.77 -12.03
N TRP A 277 -21.69 1.86 -11.38
CA TRP A 277 -21.57 1.85 -9.93
C TRP A 277 -22.91 1.70 -9.21
N ARG A 278 -24.03 2.19 -9.79
CA ARG A 278 -25.38 2.00 -9.22
C ARG A 278 -25.82 0.55 -9.33
N ILE A 279 -25.61 -0.08 -10.48
CA ILE A 279 -25.94 -1.50 -10.66
C ILE A 279 -25.12 -2.36 -9.70
N ASP A 280 -23.82 -2.11 -9.58
CA ASP A 280 -22.95 -2.85 -8.68
C ASP A 280 -23.32 -2.64 -7.21
N TYR A 281 -23.73 -1.43 -6.84
CA TYR A 281 -24.26 -1.11 -5.52
C TYR A 281 -25.56 -1.90 -5.23
N PHE A 282 -26.52 -1.91 -6.16
CA PHE A 282 -27.75 -2.70 -6.01
C PHE A 282 -27.46 -4.20 -5.94
N LYS A 283 -26.58 -4.70 -6.80
CA LYS A 283 -26.16 -6.11 -6.78
C LYS A 283 -25.53 -6.48 -5.44
N SER A 284 -24.68 -5.63 -4.89
CA SER A 284 -24.01 -5.85 -3.62
C SER A 284 -25.01 -5.93 -2.45
N PHE A 285 -26.09 -5.14 -2.51
CA PHE A 285 -27.16 -5.19 -1.52
C PHE A 285 -27.88 -6.53 -1.49
N PHE A 286 -28.16 -7.12 -2.67
CA PHE A 286 -28.84 -8.42 -2.75
C PHE A 286 -27.90 -9.62 -2.53
N THR A 287 -26.60 -9.48 -2.83
CA THR A 287 -25.63 -10.59 -2.71
C THR A 287 -24.84 -10.55 -1.42
N ASN A 288 -25.10 -9.57 -0.55
CA ASN A 288 -24.33 -9.32 0.68
C ASN A 288 -22.80 -9.26 0.43
N SER A 289 -22.41 -8.84 -0.77
CA SER A 289 -21.02 -8.71 -1.22
C SER A 289 -20.62 -7.24 -1.32
N LEU A 290 -19.34 -6.95 -1.10
CA LEU A 290 -18.83 -5.59 -1.28
C LEU A 290 -18.85 -5.20 -2.76
N PRO A 291 -19.35 -3.98 -3.13
CA PRO A 291 -19.36 -3.53 -4.52
C PRO A 291 -17.93 -3.50 -5.09
N LEU A 292 -17.81 -3.91 -6.34
CA LEU A 292 -16.56 -3.92 -7.08
C LEU A 292 -16.15 -2.50 -7.52
N ILE A 293 -17.16 -1.70 -7.86
CA ILE A 293 -17.03 -0.34 -8.38
C ILE A 293 -17.77 0.61 -7.44
N THR A 294 -17.04 1.44 -6.70
CA THR A 294 -17.64 2.54 -5.94
C THR A 294 -17.69 3.79 -6.81
N LYS A 295 -18.53 4.77 -6.44
CA LYS A 295 -18.54 6.09 -7.10
C LYS A 295 -17.14 6.73 -7.09
N GLU A 296 -16.38 6.53 -6.00
CA GLU A 296 -15.03 7.08 -5.83
C GLU A 296 -14.02 6.43 -6.79
N THR A 297 -14.01 5.11 -6.86
CA THR A 297 -13.10 4.39 -7.78
C THR A 297 -13.46 4.65 -9.24
N ALA A 298 -14.76 4.73 -9.57
CA ALA A 298 -15.23 5.07 -10.91
C ALA A 298 -14.81 6.50 -11.33
N ASN A 299 -14.88 7.48 -10.43
CA ASN A 299 -14.42 8.84 -10.70
C ASN A 299 -12.88 8.91 -10.84
N SER A 300 -12.16 8.24 -9.96
CA SER A 300 -10.69 8.22 -9.99
C SER A 300 -10.15 7.56 -11.25
N SER A 301 -10.80 6.52 -11.75
CA SER A 301 -10.39 5.79 -12.95
C SER A 301 -10.56 6.57 -14.27
N MET A 302 -11.27 7.69 -14.24
CA MET A 302 -11.42 8.58 -15.42
C MET A 302 -10.36 9.70 -15.45
N LYS A 303 -9.66 9.96 -14.34
CA LYS A 303 -8.66 11.03 -14.25
C LYS A 303 -7.33 10.60 -14.89
N LYS A 304 -6.64 11.54 -15.50
CA LYS A 304 -5.29 11.34 -16.04
C LYS A 304 -4.28 11.93 -15.05
N ILE A 305 -3.68 11.07 -14.25
CA ILE A 305 -2.74 11.47 -13.21
C ILE A 305 -1.38 10.83 -13.49
N ALA A 306 -0.30 11.60 -13.30
CA ALA A 306 1.06 11.11 -13.42
C ALA A 306 1.89 11.60 -12.22
N TYR A 307 2.81 10.76 -11.75
CA TYR A 307 3.64 11.02 -10.57
C TYR A 307 5.12 11.03 -10.95
N SER A 308 5.91 11.91 -10.33
CA SER A 308 7.36 11.93 -10.43
C SER A 308 7.97 11.09 -9.29
N SER A 309 8.92 10.25 -9.62
CA SER A 309 9.78 9.55 -8.65
C SER A 309 11.22 10.04 -8.73
N GLU A 310 11.45 11.21 -9.32
CA GLU A 310 12.79 11.73 -9.55
C GLU A 310 13.57 11.92 -8.24
N LYS A 311 12.88 12.37 -7.18
CA LYS A 311 13.48 12.59 -5.87
C LYS A 311 14.07 11.30 -5.30
N ILE A 312 13.29 10.21 -5.23
CA ILE A 312 13.79 8.94 -4.70
C ILE A 312 14.87 8.32 -5.57
N CYS A 313 14.73 8.39 -6.91
CA CYS A 313 15.74 7.88 -7.83
C CYS A 313 17.09 8.58 -7.62
N LYS A 314 17.10 9.91 -7.42
CA LYS A 314 18.33 10.66 -7.15
C LYS A 314 18.89 10.39 -5.74
N THR A 315 18.00 10.23 -4.76
CA THR A 315 18.40 10.07 -3.35
C THR A 315 19.08 8.74 -3.09
N LEU A 316 18.59 7.65 -3.66
CA LEU A 316 19.11 6.30 -3.43
C LEU A 316 19.78 5.69 -4.66
N ASP A 317 19.98 6.44 -5.75
CA ASP A 317 20.39 5.90 -7.06
C ASP A 317 19.53 4.69 -7.46
N TYR A 318 18.22 4.81 -7.25
CA TYR A 318 17.26 3.72 -7.36
C TYR A 318 16.69 3.57 -8.75
N LYS A 319 16.67 2.34 -9.26
CA LYS A 319 15.98 1.98 -10.51
C LYS A 319 14.84 1.04 -10.20
N PHE A 320 13.61 1.49 -10.47
CA PHE A 320 12.40 0.68 -10.31
C PHE A 320 12.39 -0.54 -11.24
N VAL A 321 11.81 -1.63 -10.78
CA VAL A 321 11.54 -2.81 -11.60
C VAL A 321 10.69 -2.42 -12.80
N ASP A 322 10.99 -2.96 -13.97
CA ASP A 322 10.20 -2.70 -15.17
C ASP A 322 8.78 -3.20 -15.02
N PHE A 323 7.83 -2.42 -15.54
CA PHE A 323 6.40 -2.72 -15.41
C PHE A 323 6.03 -4.05 -16.07
N ASP A 324 6.62 -4.37 -17.21
CA ASP A 324 6.31 -5.62 -17.94
C ASP A 324 6.88 -6.84 -17.21
N GLU A 325 8.06 -6.70 -16.58
CA GLU A 325 8.63 -7.73 -15.69
C GLU A 325 7.74 -7.97 -14.47
N THR A 326 7.24 -6.89 -13.83
CA THR A 326 6.28 -6.95 -12.72
C THR A 326 5.02 -7.74 -13.13
N ILE A 327 4.44 -7.41 -14.30
CA ILE A 327 3.23 -8.08 -14.78
C ILE A 327 3.50 -9.56 -15.05
N SER A 328 4.56 -9.90 -15.80
CA SER A 328 4.91 -11.27 -16.13
C SER A 328 5.11 -12.12 -14.87
N LYS A 329 5.86 -11.59 -13.89
CA LYS A 329 6.11 -12.26 -12.62
C LYS A 329 4.84 -12.56 -11.84
N TYR A 330 3.95 -11.57 -11.68
CA TYR A 330 2.76 -11.74 -10.84
C TYR A 330 1.63 -12.49 -11.54
N CYS A 331 1.57 -12.47 -12.86
CA CYS A 331 0.70 -13.38 -13.61
C CYS A 331 1.13 -14.85 -13.43
N LYS A 332 2.44 -15.16 -13.39
CA LYS A 332 2.94 -16.50 -13.07
C LYS A 332 2.54 -16.94 -11.67
N PHE A 333 2.72 -16.06 -10.65
CA PHE A 333 2.30 -16.37 -9.28
C PHE A 333 0.79 -16.57 -9.16
N PHE A 334 0.01 -15.78 -9.88
CA PHE A 334 -1.45 -16.00 -9.94
C PHE A 334 -1.81 -17.36 -10.50
N LYS A 335 -1.18 -17.77 -11.62
CA LYS A 335 -1.41 -19.09 -12.24
C LYS A 335 -1.01 -20.24 -11.31
N GLN A 336 0.06 -20.09 -10.53
CA GLN A 336 0.46 -21.08 -9.50
C GLN A 336 -0.59 -21.25 -8.41
N ASP A 337 -1.31 -20.22 -8.04
CA ASP A 337 -2.37 -20.27 -7.02
C ASP A 337 -3.68 -20.87 -7.53
N LEU A 338 -3.83 -21.14 -8.83
CA LEU A 338 -4.99 -21.79 -9.43
C LEU A 338 -4.88 -23.32 -9.44
N ILE A 339 -3.65 -23.83 -9.28
CA ILE A 339 -3.31 -25.26 -9.23
C ILE A 339 -3.37 -25.74 -7.78
#